data_f99ff4f714dae21cff50899c6dfae15b
#
_entry.id   f99ff4f714dae21cff50899c6dfae15b
#
_cell.length_a   1.000
_cell.length_b   1.000
_cell.length_c   1.000
_cell.angle_alpha   90.00
_cell.angle_beta   90.00
_cell.angle_gamma   90.00
#
_symmetry.space_group_name_H-M   'P 1'
#
loop_
_entity.id
_entity.type
_entity.pdbx_description
1 polymer ?
#
loop_
_entity_poly.entity_id
_entity_poly.type
_entity_poly.pdbx_seq_one_letter_code
_entity_poly.pdbx_strand_id
1 'polypeptide(L)'
;VFAEAGHYSVSFAAQTSSTSGSTVNFYFWPRINGVDVAGATVRNALHQNGATTLSGRTAFFDVAAGDYLEAMWAVSNTAGHLEATAASAFAPAAPAATLSIIRVHG
;
A
#
# COMPACT_ATOMS: atom_id res chain seq x y z
N VAL A 1 -10.29 8.33 -9.50
CA VAL A 1 -11.55 9.08 -9.30
C VAL A 1 -12.71 8.11 -9.30
N PHE A 2 -13.58 8.23 -8.30
CA PHE A 2 -14.79 7.43 -8.23
C PHE A 2 -15.88 8.05 -9.13
N ALA A 3 -16.38 7.27 -10.08
CA ALA A 3 -17.41 7.73 -10.99
C ALA A 3 -18.79 7.78 -10.32
N GLU A 4 -19.03 6.92 -9.32
CA GLU A 4 -20.32 6.79 -8.64
C GLU A 4 -20.12 6.80 -7.13
N ALA A 5 -21.07 7.41 -6.42
CA ALA A 5 -21.14 7.32 -4.96
C ALA A 5 -21.39 5.89 -4.52
N GLY A 6 -20.92 5.52 -3.36
CA GLY A 6 -21.18 4.20 -2.79
C GLY A 6 -20.22 3.82 -1.70
N HIS A 7 -20.35 2.58 -1.26
CA HIS A 7 -19.50 1.96 -0.26
C HIS A 7 -18.50 1.05 -0.97
N TYR A 8 -17.22 1.33 -0.81
CA TYR A 8 -16.15 0.66 -1.53
C TYR A 8 -15.21 -0.07 -0.58
N SER A 9 -14.78 -1.26 -1.01
CA SER A 9 -13.67 -1.99 -0.41
C SER A 9 -12.40 -1.65 -1.18
N VAL A 10 -11.38 -1.17 -0.49
CA VAL A 10 -10.09 -0.81 -1.07
C VAL A 10 -9.02 -1.66 -0.41
N SER A 11 -8.34 -2.48 -1.20
CA SER A 11 -7.24 -3.32 -0.74
C SER A 11 -5.96 -2.90 -1.43
N PHE A 12 -4.88 -2.76 -0.68
CA PHE A 12 -3.58 -2.57 -1.27
C PHE A 12 -2.56 -3.52 -0.65
N ALA A 13 -1.53 -3.83 -1.40
CA ALA A 13 -0.40 -4.61 -0.95
C ALA A 13 0.88 -4.09 -1.60
N ALA A 14 1.96 -4.05 -0.85
CA ALA A 14 3.26 -3.61 -1.34
C ALA A 14 4.36 -4.53 -0.85
N GLN A 15 5.33 -4.83 -1.70
CA GLN A 15 6.53 -5.56 -1.31
C GLN A 15 7.58 -4.56 -0.82
N THR A 16 7.91 -4.63 0.46
CA THR A 16 8.90 -3.75 1.10
C THR A 16 10.22 -4.46 1.24
N SER A 17 11.31 -3.76 1.01
CA SER A 17 12.66 -4.29 1.13
C SER A 17 13.61 -3.24 1.70
N SER A 18 14.73 -3.66 2.27
CA SER A 18 15.71 -2.76 2.85
C SER A 18 17.13 -3.23 2.54
N THR A 19 18.02 -2.26 2.33
CA THR A 19 19.47 -2.47 2.22
C THR A 19 20.21 -2.13 3.52
N SER A 20 19.49 -1.81 4.59
CA SER A 20 20.07 -1.49 5.90
C SER A 20 19.96 -2.67 6.86
N GLY A 21 20.98 -2.86 7.70
CA GLY A 21 20.95 -3.79 8.83
C GLY A 21 20.21 -3.22 10.05
N SER A 22 19.91 -1.93 10.07
CA SER A 22 19.13 -1.28 11.11
C SER A 22 17.65 -1.37 10.80
N THR A 23 16.80 -1.16 11.80
CA THR A 23 15.35 -1.15 11.62
C THR A 23 14.92 -0.03 10.68
N VAL A 24 14.13 -0.39 9.67
CA VAL A 24 13.51 0.55 8.75
C VAL A 24 12.00 0.39 8.85
N ASN A 25 11.30 1.49 9.14
CA ASN A 25 9.84 1.49 9.25
C ASN A 25 9.21 2.01 7.97
N PHE A 26 8.21 1.29 7.50
CA PHE A 26 7.39 1.65 6.36
C PHE A 26 6.00 2.01 6.84
N TYR A 27 5.43 3.06 6.27
CA TYR A 27 4.09 3.53 6.60
C TYR A 27 3.27 3.60 5.32
N PHE A 28 2.03 3.10 5.38
CA PHE A 28 1.08 3.13 4.28
C PHE A 28 -0.25 3.65 4.78
N TRP A 29 -0.85 4.58 4.05
CA TRP A 29 -2.15 5.11 4.41
C TRP A 29 -2.90 5.60 3.18
N PRO A 30 -4.24 5.58 3.21
CA PRO A 30 -5.05 6.17 2.15
C PRO A 30 -5.25 7.67 2.38
N ARG A 31 -5.43 8.37 1.28
CA ARG A 31 -5.77 9.79 1.26
C ARG A 31 -6.96 9.98 0.33
N ILE A 32 -7.99 10.64 0.78
CA ILE A 32 -9.19 10.93 0.00
C ILE A 32 -9.30 12.44 -0.20
N ASN A 33 -9.41 12.87 -1.45
CA ASN A 33 -9.49 14.29 -1.84
C ASN A 33 -8.34 15.12 -1.25
N GLY A 34 -7.14 14.54 -1.18
CA GLY A 34 -5.97 15.21 -0.64
C GLY A 34 -5.88 15.24 0.88
N VAL A 35 -6.76 14.55 1.59
CA VAL A 35 -6.79 14.51 3.06
C VAL A 35 -6.51 13.11 3.56
N ASP A 36 -5.56 12.98 4.49
CA ASP A 36 -5.21 11.70 5.10
C ASP A 36 -6.40 11.13 5.88
N VAL A 37 -6.67 9.84 5.68
CA VAL A 37 -7.75 9.15 6.40
C VAL A 37 -7.24 8.70 7.76
N ALA A 38 -7.81 9.24 8.83
CA ALA A 38 -7.43 8.90 10.20
C ALA A 38 -7.73 7.43 10.51
N GLY A 39 -6.83 6.80 11.27
CA GLY A 39 -7.02 5.41 11.73
C GLY A 39 -6.76 4.33 10.69
N ALA A 40 -6.33 4.70 9.47
CA ALA A 40 -6.12 3.75 8.38
C ALA A 40 -4.64 3.50 8.06
N THR A 41 -3.71 4.04 8.83
CA THR A 41 -2.28 3.86 8.62
C THR A 41 -1.81 2.47 9.05
N VAL A 42 -1.02 1.84 8.19
CA VAL A 42 -0.34 0.57 8.49
C VAL A 42 1.16 0.84 8.61
N ARG A 43 1.77 0.30 9.64
CA ARG A 43 3.23 0.34 9.81
C ARG A 43 3.80 -1.07 9.69
N ASN A 44 4.90 -1.18 8.95
CA ASN A 44 5.68 -2.40 8.83
C ASN A 44 7.16 -2.09 9.10
N ALA A 45 7.86 -2.94 9.82
CA ALA A 45 9.27 -2.76 10.14
C ALA A 45 10.10 -3.90 9.57
N LEU A 46 11.20 -3.56 8.91
CA LEU A 46 12.22 -4.51 8.48
C LEU A 46 13.48 -4.31 9.32
N HIS A 47 14.04 -5.40 9.83
CA HIS A 47 15.17 -5.38 10.78
C HIS A 47 16.46 -5.91 10.17
N GLN A 48 16.48 -6.27 8.90
CA GLN A 48 17.58 -7.01 8.30
C GLN A 48 17.83 -6.55 6.86
N ASN A 49 19.12 -6.40 6.51
CA ASN A 49 19.52 -6.11 5.14
C ASN A 49 19.08 -7.25 4.21
N GLY A 50 18.46 -6.89 3.11
CA GLY A 50 17.96 -7.84 2.11
C GLY A 50 16.63 -8.49 2.46
N ALA A 51 16.04 -8.18 3.61
CA ALA A 51 14.72 -8.67 3.98
C ALA A 51 13.65 -8.07 3.07
N THR A 52 12.66 -8.89 2.72
CA THR A 52 11.50 -8.47 1.93
C THR A 52 10.25 -8.97 2.61
N THR A 53 9.24 -8.12 2.71
CA THR A 53 7.97 -8.43 3.35
C THR A 53 6.82 -7.84 2.54
N LEU A 54 5.71 -8.56 2.49
CA LEU A 54 4.47 -8.05 1.94
C LEU A 54 3.70 -7.32 3.03
N SER A 55 3.35 -6.06 2.78
CA SER A 55 2.50 -5.25 3.63
C SER A 55 1.22 -4.91 2.90
N GLY A 56 0.09 -5.00 3.57
CA GLY A 56 -1.17 -4.68 2.94
C GLY A 56 -2.29 -4.48 3.94
N ARG A 57 -3.37 -3.88 3.46
CA ARG A 57 -4.56 -3.65 4.25
C ARG A 57 -5.77 -3.50 3.34
N THR A 58 -6.92 -3.95 3.84
CA THR A 58 -8.23 -3.67 3.26
C THR A 58 -8.95 -2.66 4.15
N ALA A 59 -9.51 -1.62 3.54
CA ALA A 59 -10.32 -0.63 4.22
C ALA A 59 -11.60 -0.37 3.43
N PHE A 60 -12.63 0.13 4.12
CA PHE A 60 -13.92 0.43 3.53
C PHE A 60 -14.18 1.92 3.62
N PHE A 61 -14.66 2.51 2.53
CA PHE A 61 -14.91 3.94 2.45
C PHE A 61 -16.27 4.22 1.82
N ASP A 62 -16.97 5.21 2.37
CA ASP A 62 -18.11 5.83 1.71
C ASP A 62 -17.61 7.03 0.92
N VAL A 63 -17.88 7.06 -0.38
CA VAL A 63 -17.41 8.11 -1.26
C VAL A 63 -18.55 8.71 -2.06
N ALA A 64 -18.37 9.96 -2.49
CA ALA A 64 -19.25 10.63 -3.44
C ALA A 64 -18.64 10.54 -4.85
N ALA A 65 -19.49 10.70 -5.86
CA ALA A 65 -19.00 10.78 -7.23
C ALA A 65 -18.03 11.97 -7.37
N GLY A 66 -16.90 11.74 -8.02
CA GLY A 66 -15.85 12.73 -8.16
C GLY A 66 -14.77 12.71 -7.09
N ASP A 67 -14.97 11.98 -6.00
CA ASP A 67 -13.92 11.77 -4.99
C ASP A 67 -12.78 10.99 -5.61
N TYR A 68 -11.56 11.21 -5.10
CA TYR A 68 -10.40 10.46 -5.54
C TYR A 68 -9.61 9.91 -4.36
N LEU A 69 -9.01 8.74 -4.58
CA LEU A 69 -8.20 8.03 -3.62
C LEU A 69 -6.74 8.04 -4.05
N GLU A 70 -5.86 8.26 -3.10
CA GLU A 70 -4.42 8.07 -3.26
C GLU A 70 -3.91 7.08 -2.22
N ALA A 71 -3.08 6.16 -2.65
CA ALA A 71 -2.34 5.28 -1.74
C ALA A 71 -0.99 5.95 -1.46
N MET A 72 -0.76 6.30 -0.20
CA MET A 72 0.44 7.02 0.22
C MET A 72 1.38 6.08 0.97
N TRP A 73 2.68 6.35 0.86
CA TRP A 73 3.66 5.64 1.65
C TRP A 73 4.81 6.54 2.06
N ALA A 74 5.44 6.17 3.17
CA ALA A 74 6.64 6.85 3.66
C ALA A 74 7.57 5.81 4.31
N VAL A 75 8.83 6.16 4.42
CA VAL A 75 9.84 5.29 5.01
C VAL A 75 10.76 6.11 5.90
N SER A 76 11.18 5.51 7.02
CA SER A 76 12.02 6.19 8.01
C SER A 76 13.49 6.31 7.60
N ASN A 77 13.91 5.58 6.56
CA ASN A 77 15.31 5.54 6.10
C ASN A 77 15.33 5.30 4.60
N THR A 78 16.21 5.99 3.87
CA THR A 78 16.34 5.87 2.41
C THR A 78 16.80 4.50 1.94
N ALA A 79 17.27 3.64 2.83
CA ALA A 79 17.60 2.23 2.49
C ALA A 79 16.34 1.39 2.27
N GLY A 80 15.16 1.84 2.71
CA GLY A 80 13.90 1.15 2.48
C GLY A 80 13.31 1.52 1.11
N HIS A 81 12.75 0.55 0.43
CA HIS A 81 12.13 0.73 -0.89
C HIS A 81 11.02 -0.29 -1.14
N LEU A 82 10.18 0.00 -2.13
CA LEU A 82 9.23 -0.95 -2.66
C LEU A 82 9.92 -1.73 -3.79
N GLU A 83 9.74 -3.05 -3.82
CA GLU A 83 10.49 -3.92 -4.71
C GLU A 83 9.57 -4.80 -5.55
N ALA A 84 9.75 -4.75 -6.87
CA ALA A 84 9.16 -5.71 -7.77
C ALA A 84 10.02 -6.97 -7.81
N THR A 85 9.39 -8.13 -7.97
CA THR A 85 10.10 -9.40 -8.10
C THR A 85 10.12 -9.81 -9.58
N ALA A 86 11.32 -10.01 -10.13
CA ALA A 86 11.47 -10.53 -11.48
C ALA A 86 11.03 -12.00 -11.56
N ALA A 87 10.63 -12.44 -12.74
CA ALA A 87 10.34 -13.84 -12.99
C ALA A 87 11.59 -14.69 -12.73
N SER A 88 11.39 -15.86 -12.14
CA SER A 88 12.47 -16.79 -11.82
C SER A 88 12.08 -18.22 -12.21
N ALA A 89 12.97 -19.18 -11.96
CA ALA A 89 12.65 -20.60 -12.14
C ALA A 89 11.56 -21.09 -11.17
N PHE A 90 11.28 -20.35 -10.11
CA PHE A 90 10.33 -20.74 -9.07
C PHE A 90 8.96 -20.10 -9.23
N ALA A 91 8.89 -18.88 -9.79
CA ALA A 91 7.64 -18.14 -9.85
C ALA A 91 7.64 -17.08 -10.95
N PRO A 92 6.44 -16.67 -11.43
CA PRO A 92 6.30 -15.50 -12.29
C PRO A 92 6.73 -14.21 -11.57
N ALA A 93 6.93 -13.15 -12.36
CA ALA A 93 7.20 -11.82 -11.82
C ALA A 93 6.02 -11.29 -10.99
N ALA A 94 6.33 -10.45 -10.01
CA ALA A 94 5.34 -9.78 -9.17
C ALA A 94 5.58 -8.27 -9.14
N PRO A 95 4.52 -7.43 -9.14
CA PRO A 95 4.68 -5.99 -9.03
C PRO A 95 5.11 -5.58 -7.62
N ALA A 96 5.70 -4.37 -7.51
CA ALA A 96 6.09 -3.80 -6.23
C ALA A 96 4.88 -3.46 -5.35
N ALA A 97 3.77 -3.06 -5.95
CA ALA A 97 2.54 -2.71 -5.25
C ALA A 97 1.33 -3.02 -6.10
N THR A 98 0.22 -3.33 -5.43
CA THR A 98 -1.08 -3.56 -6.07
C THR A 98 -2.17 -2.80 -5.33
N LEU A 99 -3.19 -2.37 -6.08
CA LEU A 99 -4.36 -1.70 -5.54
C LEU A 99 -5.61 -2.31 -6.17
N SER A 100 -6.56 -2.73 -5.35
CA SER A 100 -7.86 -3.24 -5.79
C SER A 100 -8.97 -2.44 -5.16
N ILE A 101 -9.94 -2.04 -5.97
CA ILE A 101 -11.10 -1.27 -5.53
C ILE A 101 -12.36 -1.96 -6.01
N ILE A 102 -13.25 -2.29 -5.07
CA ILE A 102 -14.50 -2.99 -5.36
C ILE A 102 -15.65 -2.22 -4.73
N ARG A 103 -16.68 -1.91 -5.51
CA ARG A 103 -17.91 -1.32 -4.97
C ARG A 103 -18.72 -2.40 -4.28
N VAL A 104 -18.99 -2.20 -2.99
CA VAL A 104 -19.74 -3.17 -2.18
C VAL A 104 -21.23 -2.96 -2.34
N HIS A 105 -21.70 -1.71 -2.27
CA HIS A 105 -23.06 -1.32 -2.60
C HIS A 105 -23.15 0.19 -2.84
N GLY A 106 -24.22 0.59 -3.46
CA GLY A 106 -24.46 1.98 -3.81
C GLY A 106 -25.21 2.80 -2.76
#